data_9f9deb181635a1266a549eecb3e30f4b
#
_entry.id   9f9deb181635a1266a549eecb3e30f4b
#
_cell.length_a   1.000
_cell.length_b   1.000
_cell.length_c   1.000
_cell.angle_alpha   90.00
_cell.angle_beta   90.00
_cell.angle_gamma   90.00
#
_symmetry.space_group_name_H-M   'P 1'
#
loop_
_entity.id
_entity.type
_entity.pdbx_description
1 polymer ?
#
loop_
_entity_poly.entity_id
_entity_poly.type
_entity_poly.pdbx_seq_one_letter_code
_entity_poly.pdbx_strand_id
1 'polypeptide(L)'
;MKQDNLTEQAIAVIKKSIVSGEMKLGEAISELGICKKYNLSKTPVREALVILSHDELVNKVARKGCFVFDITLNEIEELAELRYVLEEFAVKKSLKKTKYFLKMS
;
A
#
# COMPACT_ATOMS: atom_id res chain seq x y z
N MET A 1 20.48 11.39 2.98
CA MET A 1 19.87 12.20 4.02
C MET A 1 18.72 13.00 3.53
N LYS A 2 18.94 14.00 2.68
CA LYS A 2 17.79 14.70 2.08
C LYS A 2 16.91 13.74 1.30
N GLN A 3 17.55 12.80 0.61
CA GLN A 3 16.84 11.83 -0.20
C GLN A 3 15.99 10.90 0.66
N ASP A 4 16.53 10.50 1.82
CA ASP A 4 15.80 9.64 2.74
C ASP A 4 14.57 10.36 3.29
N ASN A 5 14.71 11.64 3.62
CA ASN A 5 13.60 12.43 4.12
C ASN A 5 12.51 12.60 3.07
N LEU A 6 12.91 12.79 1.83
CA LEU A 6 11.95 12.91 0.73
C LEU A 6 11.25 11.59 0.46
N THR A 7 11.97 10.49 0.59
CA THR A 7 11.37 9.16 0.44
C THR A 7 10.36 8.91 1.56
N GLU A 8 10.71 9.26 2.79
CA GLU A 8 9.79 9.14 3.92
C GLU A 8 8.56 10.00 3.73
N GLN A 9 8.73 11.22 3.22
CA GLN A 9 7.61 12.08 2.89
C GLN A 9 6.70 11.44 1.85
N ALA A 10 7.31 10.87 0.81
CA ALA A 10 6.55 10.21 -0.25
C ALA A 10 5.78 9.02 0.33
N ILE A 11 6.41 8.22 1.18
CA ILE A 11 5.74 7.10 1.83
C ILE A 11 4.54 7.60 2.63
N ALA A 12 4.73 8.64 3.40
CA ALA A 12 3.68 9.18 4.26
C ALA A 12 2.48 9.67 3.46
N VAL A 13 2.71 10.42 2.38
CA VAL A 13 1.60 10.96 1.60
C VAL A 13 0.86 9.85 0.84
N ILE A 14 1.58 8.85 0.35
CA ILE A 14 0.94 7.73 -0.34
C ILE A 14 0.10 6.92 0.64
N LYS A 15 0.64 6.60 1.81
CA LYS A 15 -0.10 5.88 2.85
C LYS A 15 -1.37 6.63 3.23
N LYS A 16 -1.24 7.92 3.45
CA LYS A 16 -2.37 8.75 3.82
C LYS A 16 -3.45 8.74 2.74
N SER A 17 -3.03 8.79 1.48
CA SER A 17 -3.97 8.77 0.36
C SER A 17 -4.72 7.45 0.27
N ILE A 18 -4.04 6.34 0.58
CA ILE A 18 -4.68 5.03 0.58
C ILE A 18 -5.68 4.93 1.72
N VAL A 19 -5.26 5.34 2.90
CA VAL A 19 -6.08 5.21 4.10
C VAL A 19 -7.31 6.10 4.08
N SER A 20 -7.15 7.31 3.55
CA SER A 20 -8.27 8.26 3.48
C SER A 20 -9.29 7.90 2.41
N GLY A 21 -8.96 6.93 1.55
CA GLY A 21 -9.84 6.57 0.46
C GLY A 21 -9.65 7.42 -0.78
N GLU A 22 -8.72 8.35 -0.77
CA GLU A 22 -8.41 9.16 -1.94
C GLU A 22 -7.91 8.29 -3.07
N MET A 23 -7.05 7.31 -2.74
CA MET A 23 -6.68 6.25 -3.65
C MET A 23 -7.47 5.02 -3.26
N LYS A 24 -8.25 4.48 -4.18
CA LYS A 24 -9.12 3.35 -3.91
C LYS A 24 -8.38 2.04 -4.01
N LEU A 25 -8.89 1.02 -3.35
CA LEU A 25 -8.30 -0.32 -3.43
C LEU A 25 -8.31 -0.79 -4.89
N GLY A 26 -7.17 -1.32 -5.32
CA GLY A 26 -7.02 -1.78 -6.70
C GLY A 26 -6.76 -0.68 -7.71
N GLU A 27 -6.79 0.57 -7.31
CA GLU A 27 -6.60 1.69 -8.21
C GLU A 27 -5.16 1.78 -8.69
N ALA A 28 -4.97 2.13 -9.97
CA ALA A 28 -3.64 2.36 -10.52
C ALA A 28 -3.02 3.61 -9.91
N ILE A 29 -1.75 3.52 -9.57
CA ILE A 29 -1.01 4.63 -8.97
C ILE A 29 -0.20 5.32 -10.05
N SER A 30 -0.40 6.63 -10.20
CA SER A 30 0.36 7.43 -11.14
C SER A 30 1.55 8.08 -10.44
N GLU A 31 2.76 7.67 -10.80
CA GLU A 31 3.98 8.30 -10.29
C GLU A 31 3.98 9.79 -10.56
N LEU A 32 3.70 10.14 -11.81
CA LEU A 32 3.68 11.55 -12.20
C LEU A 32 2.62 12.33 -11.46
N GLY A 33 1.47 11.72 -11.23
CA GLY A 33 0.40 12.34 -10.48
C GLY A 33 0.82 12.67 -9.06
N ILE A 34 1.51 11.75 -8.41
CA ILE A 34 2.02 11.96 -7.05
C ILE A 34 3.08 13.06 -7.06
N CYS A 35 3.99 13.00 -8.02
CA CYS A 35 5.05 14.01 -8.12
C CYS A 35 4.46 15.42 -8.26
N LYS A 36 3.46 15.56 -9.09
CA LYS A 36 2.82 16.87 -9.32
C LYS A 36 2.03 17.33 -8.12
N LYS A 37 1.26 16.41 -7.54
CA LYS A 37 0.36 16.77 -6.44
C LYS A 37 1.11 17.20 -5.19
N TYR A 38 2.21 16.52 -4.89
CA TYR A 38 2.95 16.76 -3.66
C TYR A 38 4.30 17.46 -3.88
N ASN A 39 4.55 17.87 -5.11
CA ASN A 39 5.80 18.56 -5.46
C ASN A 39 7.02 17.73 -5.09
N LEU A 40 7.02 16.48 -5.50
CA LEU A 40 8.11 15.55 -5.26
C LEU A 40 8.73 15.12 -6.59
N SER A 41 10.02 14.81 -6.55
CA SER A 41 10.70 14.29 -7.73
C SER A 41 10.43 12.79 -7.86
N LYS A 42 10.77 12.25 -9.04
CA LYS A 42 10.49 10.84 -9.34
C LYS A 42 11.23 9.87 -8.44
N THR A 43 12.48 10.17 -8.11
CA THR A 43 13.31 9.24 -7.35
C THR A 43 12.72 8.87 -6.00
N PRO A 44 12.38 9.83 -5.12
CA PRO A 44 11.79 9.45 -3.83
C PRO A 44 10.42 8.79 -3.98
N VAL A 45 9.64 9.17 -4.99
CA VAL A 45 8.35 8.53 -5.21
C VAL A 45 8.53 7.07 -5.63
N ARG A 46 9.46 6.79 -6.53
CA ARG A 46 9.74 5.41 -6.93
C ARG A 46 10.26 4.57 -5.78
N GLU A 47 11.17 5.12 -5.00
CA GLU A 47 11.68 4.42 -3.83
C GLU A 47 10.57 4.12 -2.83
N ALA A 48 9.69 5.09 -2.62
CA ALA A 48 8.55 4.91 -1.73
C ALA A 48 7.65 3.78 -2.21
N LEU A 49 7.37 3.72 -3.49
CA LEU A 49 6.52 2.67 -4.06
C LEU A 49 7.17 1.29 -3.91
N VAL A 50 8.49 1.21 -4.06
CA VAL A 50 9.20 -0.05 -3.84
C VAL A 50 9.06 -0.50 -2.39
N ILE A 51 9.28 0.42 -1.46
CA ILE A 51 9.16 0.12 -0.03
C ILE A 51 7.74 -0.33 0.30
N LEU A 52 6.74 0.39 -0.20
CA LEU A 52 5.34 0.06 0.05
C LEU A 52 4.95 -1.27 -0.59
N SER A 53 5.60 -1.65 -1.69
CA SER A 53 5.33 -2.95 -2.29
C SER A 53 5.85 -4.09 -1.42
N HIS A 54 6.95 -3.87 -0.72
CA HIS A 54 7.46 -4.86 0.25
C HIS A 54 6.51 -5.00 1.44
N ASP A 55 5.85 -3.92 1.81
CA ASP A 55 4.85 -3.95 2.89
C ASP A 55 3.48 -4.39 2.39
N GLU A 56 3.37 -4.72 1.12
CA GLU A 56 2.14 -5.20 0.50
C GLU A 56 1.00 -4.18 0.46
N LEU A 57 1.31 -2.92 0.63
CA LEU A 57 0.33 -1.84 0.49
C LEU A 57 0.17 -1.42 -0.96
N VAL A 58 1.17 -1.71 -1.77
CA VAL A 58 1.20 -1.42 -3.19
C VAL A 58 1.61 -2.70 -3.91
N ASN A 59 0.92 -3.00 -5.01
CA ASN A 59 1.27 -4.13 -5.86
C ASN A 59 1.98 -3.62 -7.11
N LYS A 60 3.20 -4.07 -7.32
CA LYS A 60 3.93 -3.77 -8.55
C LYS A 60 3.72 -4.91 -9.54
N VAL A 61 3.15 -4.58 -10.67
CA VAL A 61 2.89 -5.57 -11.72
C VAL A 61 3.78 -5.25 -12.90
N ALA A 62 4.58 -6.23 -13.34
CA ALA A 62 5.50 -6.04 -14.44
C ALA A 62 4.76 -5.49 -15.67
N ARG A 63 5.31 -4.43 -16.26
CA ARG A 63 4.80 -3.77 -17.45
C ARG A 63 3.47 -3.06 -17.30
N LYS A 64 2.78 -3.23 -16.16
CA LYS A 64 1.48 -2.57 -15.95
C LYS A 64 1.56 -1.44 -14.94
N GLY A 65 2.57 -1.44 -14.08
CA GLY A 65 2.77 -0.38 -13.11
C GLY A 65 2.42 -0.78 -11.69
N CYS A 66 2.09 0.22 -10.89
CA CYS A 66 1.78 0.04 -9.49
C CYS A 66 0.30 0.25 -9.23
N PHE A 67 -0.23 -0.54 -8.31
CA PHE A 67 -1.65 -0.48 -7.95
C PHE A 67 -1.78 -0.50 -6.44
N VAL A 68 -2.79 0.16 -5.92
CA VAL A 68 -3.11 0.08 -4.49
C VAL A 68 -3.52 -1.37 -4.20
N PHE A 69 -3.11 -1.89 -3.03
CA PHE A 69 -3.48 -3.24 -2.66
C PHE A 69 -5.00 -3.42 -2.70
N ASP A 70 -5.43 -4.66 -2.86
CA ASP A 70 -6.85 -4.97 -2.88
C ASP A 70 -7.10 -6.22 -2.05
N ILE A 71 -8.28 -6.32 -1.46
CA ILE A 71 -8.67 -7.49 -0.69
C ILE A 71 -9.52 -8.36 -1.59
N THR A 72 -9.00 -9.55 -1.89
CA THR A 72 -9.73 -10.49 -2.75
C THR A 72 -10.79 -11.23 -1.94
N LEU A 73 -11.73 -11.84 -2.67
CA LEU A 73 -12.73 -12.68 -2.02
C LEU A 73 -12.07 -13.81 -1.25
N ASN A 74 -10.98 -14.35 -1.79
CA ASN A 74 -10.24 -15.41 -1.11
C ASN A 74 -9.66 -14.94 0.22
N GLU A 75 -9.12 -13.72 0.24
CA GLU A 75 -8.60 -13.14 1.49
C GLU A 75 -9.70 -12.92 2.51
N ILE A 76 -10.86 -12.51 2.06
CA ILE A 76 -12.01 -12.34 2.94
C ILE A 76 -12.45 -13.67 3.51
N GLU A 77 -12.48 -14.71 2.69
CA GLU A 77 -12.82 -16.05 3.12
C GLU A 77 -11.82 -16.58 4.14
N GLU A 78 -10.53 -16.34 3.89
CA GLU A 78 -9.48 -16.71 4.84
C GLU A 78 -9.68 -16.03 6.18
N LEU A 79 -10.02 -14.75 6.17
CA LEU A 79 -10.28 -14.03 7.40
C LEU A 79 -11.49 -14.58 8.14
N ALA A 80 -12.51 -15.00 7.40
CA ALA A 80 -13.69 -15.60 7.99
C ALA A 80 -13.38 -16.95 8.61
N GLU A 81 -12.57 -17.75 7.94
CA GLU A 81 -12.14 -19.05 8.44
C GLU A 81 -11.24 -18.92 9.64
N LEU A 82 -10.59 -17.79 9.77
CA LEU A 82 -9.71 -17.52 10.87
C LEU A 82 -10.33 -17.57 12.23
N ARG A 83 -11.59 -17.48 12.30
CA ARG A 83 -12.29 -17.70 13.56
C ARG A 83 -11.94 -19.04 14.16
N TYR A 84 -11.55 -19.97 13.29
CA TYR A 84 -11.30 -21.32 13.69
C TYR A 84 -9.82 -21.68 13.66
N VAL A 85 -9.00 -20.92 12.93
CA VAL A 85 -7.58 -21.22 12.78
C VAL A 85 -6.80 -19.95 12.98
N LEU A 86 -6.16 -19.83 14.11
CA LEU A 86 -5.54 -18.56 14.52
C LEU A 86 -4.09 -18.37 14.17
N GLU A 87 -3.39 -19.42 13.83
CA GLU A 87 -1.94 -19.32 13.68
C GLU A 87 -1.45 -19.28 12.25
N GLU A 88 -2.32 -19.20 11.30
CA GLU A 88 -1.92 -19.32 9.91
C GLU A 88 -1.17 -18.13 9.38
N PHE A 89 -0.14 -18.41 8.64
CA PHE A 89 0.73 -17.40 8.09
C PHE A 89 0.01 -16.44 7.14
N ALA A 90 -0.79 -17.01 6.25
CA ALA A 90 -1.56 -16.23 5.29
C ALA A 90 -2.48 -15.26 5.98
N VAL A 91 -3.00 -15.70 7.10
CA VAL A 91 -3.91 -14.94 7.91
C VAL A 91 -3.24 -13.75 8.56
N LYS A 92 -2.07 -13.96 9.12
CA LYS A 92 -1.31 -12.87 9.71
C LYS A 92 -1.04 -11.78 8.70
N LYS A 93 -0.84 -12.17 7.47
CA LYS A 93 -0.59 -11.24 6.38
C LYS A 93 -1.81 -10.39 6.07
N SER A 94 -2.96 -11.04 5.97
CA SER A 94 -4.22 -10.35 5.72
C SER A 94 -4.61 -9.44 6.90
N LEU A 95 -4.39 -9.91 8.11
CA LEU A 95 -4.63 -9.14 9.31
C LEU A 95 -3.74 -7.90 9.37
N LYS A 96 -2.51 -8.03 8.90
CA LYS A 96 -1.59 -6.92 8.86
C LYS A 96 -2.12 -5.79 7.99
N LYS A 97 -2.63 -6.13 6.82
CA LYS A 97 -3.23 -5.14 5.91
C LYS A 97 -4.45 -4.49 6.54
N THR A 98 -5.34 -5.29 7.08
CA THR A 98 -6.56 -4.79 7.73
C THR A 98 -6.23 -3.88 8.90
N LYS A 99 -5.31 -4.31 9.73
CA LYS A 99 -4.87 -3.54 10.89
C LYS A 99 -4.28 -2.21 10.49
N TYR A 100 -3.49 -2.23 9.44
CA TYR A 100 -2.88 -1.03 8.89
C TYR A 100 -3.95 -0.04 8.44
N PHE A 101 -4.92 -0.55 7.72
CA PHE A 101 -6.03 0.24 7.21
C PHE A 101 -6.84 0.86 8.36
N LEU A 102 -7.20 0.06 9.34
CA LEU A 102 -8.00 0.52 10.47
C LEU A 102 -7.27 1.50 11.35
N LYS A 103 -5.98 1.26 11.56
CA LYS A 103 -5.18 2.12 12.43
C LYS A 103 -5.06 3.54 11.90
N MET A 104 -5.12 3.69 10.59
CA MET A 104 -4.93 4.99 9.97
C MET A 104 -6.23 5.68 9.61
N SER A 105 -7.34 5.01 9.74
CA SER A 105 -8.63 5.65 9.56
C SER A 105 -9.07 6.28 10.87
#